data_5c1f68eb42260a496857816f6b526e10
#
_entry.id   5c1f68eb42260a496857816f6b526e10
#
_cell.length_a   1.000
_cell.length_b   1.000
_cell.length_c   1.000
_cell.angle_alpha   90.00
_cell.angle_beta   90.00
_cell.angle_gamma   90.00
#
_symmetry.space_group_name_H-M   'P 1'
#
loop_
_entity.id
_entity.type
_entity.pdbx_description
1 polymer ?
#
loop_
_entity_poly.entity_id
_entity_poly.type
_entity_poly.pdbx_seq_one_letter_code
_entity_poly.pdbx_strand_id
1 'polypeptide(L)'
;MINKDVEKILVSEEEILEIVKRISAQITEDYKTRNSKLLLLGILKGSVVFMGDLMKHIDLPLEIDFMKVSSYGKGTKTSGNVNIMLDIYRNDLSDVDILIVEDIIDSGRTLSYLSDYLKINGAR
;
A
#
# COMPACT_ATOMS: atom_id res chain seq x y z
N MET A 1 7.79 -27.01 9.05
CA MET A 1 8.17 -25.80 8.32
C MET A 1 7.30 -25.64 7.09
N ILE A 2 7.10 -24.43 6.69
CA ILE A 2 6.26 -24.11 5.54
C ILE A 2 6.70 -24.82 4.28
N ASN A 3 8.01 -24.96 4.09
CA ASN A 3 8.55 -25.57 2.88
C ASN A 3 8.11 -27.00 2.68
N LYS A 4 7.75 -27.69 3.75
CA LYS A 4 7.29 -29.09 3.62
C LYS A 4 5.92 -29.18 2.94
N ASP A 5 5.14 -28.12 3.06
CA ASP A 5 3.78 -28.10 2.54
C ASP A 5 3.71 -27.42 1.17
N VAL A 6 4.84 -26.94 0.69
CA VAL A 6 4.89 -26.24 -0.60
C VAL A 6 5.28 -27.22 -1.69
N GLU A 7 4.37 -27.41 -2.64
CA GLU A 7 4.63 -28.29 -3.77
C GLU A 7 5.58 -27.67 -4.78
N LYS A 8 5.48 -26.37 -4.98
CA LYS A 8 6.29 -25.66 -5.95
C LYS A 8 6.44 -24.20 -5.55
N ILE A 9 7.64 -23.68 -5.65
CA ILE A 9 7.90 -22.29 -5.44
C ILE A 9 7.90 -21.59 -6.79
N LEU A 10 6.92 -20.72 -7.03
CA LEU A 10 6.79 -19.99 -8.28
C LEU A 10 7.73 -18.79 -8.34
N VAL A 11 7.93 -18.12 -7.19
CA VAL A 11 8.81 -16.96 -7.10
C VAL A 11 9.66 -17.14 -5.85
N SER A 12 10.96 -17.09 -6.01
CA SER A 12 11.89 -17.27 -4.88
C SER A 12 12.00 -16.00 -4.04
N GLU A 13 12.53 -16.14 -2.84
CA GLU A 13 12.82 -14.99 -1.98
C GLU A 13 13.78 -14.01 -2.67
N GLU A 14 14.74 -14.54 -3.39
CA GLU A 14 15.73 -13.74 -4.09
C GLU A 14 15.07 -12.91 -5.20
N GLU A 15 14.15 -13.51 -5.93
CA GLU A 15 13.41 -12.80 -6.95
C GLU A 15 12.52 -11.71 -6.36
N ILE A 16 11.88 -11.99 -5.24
CA ILE A 16 11.07 -11.00 -4.53
C ILE A 16 11.94 -9.84 -4.07
N LEU A 17 13.11 -10.12 -3.52
CA LEU A 17 14.03 -9.08 -3.08
C LEU A 17 14.47 -8.20 -4.24
N GLU A 18 14.76 -8.79 -5.38
CA GLU A 18 15.14 -8.02 -6.57
C GLU A 18 14.00 -7.10 -7.02
N ILE A 19 12.77 -7.61 -6.99
CA ILE A 19 11.60 -6.81 -7.33
C ILE A 19 11.44 -5.65 -6.35
N VAL A 20 11.56 -5.92 -5.05
CA VAL A 20 11.45 -4.89 -4.02
C VAL A 20 12.51 -3.82 -4.21
N LYS A 21 13.75 -4.23 -4.47
CA LYS A 21 14.84 -3.27 -4.70
C LYS A 21 14.58 -2.40 -5.91
N ARG A 22 14.08 -3.00 -6.99
CA ARG A 22 13.78 -2.25 -8.21
C ARG A 22 12.67 -1.24 -7.99
N ILE A 23 11.58 -1.66 -7.33
CA ILE A 23 10.47 -0.77 -7.03
C ILE A 23 10.91 0.35 -6.10
N SER A 24 11.69 0.01 -5.08
CA SER A 24 12.18 1.01 -4.11
C SER A 24 13.09 2.03 -4.77
N ALA A 25 13.95 1.59 -5.69
CA ALA A 25 14.80 2.50 -6.44
C ALA A 25 13.98 3.43 -7.32
N GLN A 26 12.94 2.92 -7.95
CA GLN A 26 12.05 3.73 -8.77
C GLN A 26 11.32 4.77 -7.93
N ILE A 27 10.83 4.37 -6.77
CA ILE A 27 10.15 5.29 -5.84
C ILE A 27 11.11 6.38 -5.41
N THR A 28 12.33 6.01 -5.02
CA THR A 28 13.34 6.98 -4.62
C THR A 28 13.59 7.99 -5.73
N GLU A 29 13.76 7.51 -6.95
CA GLU A 29 14.02 8.38 -8.09
C GLU A 29 12.84 9.31 -8.37
N ASP A 30 11.62 8.79 -8.31
CA ASP A 30 10.42 9.55 -8.64
C ASP A 30 10.14 10.67 -7.63
N TYR A 31 10.49 10.46 -6.37
CA TYR A 31 10.12 11.39 -5.31
C TYR A 31 11.27 12.22 -4.74
N LYS A 32 12.49 11.94 -5.14
CA LYS A 32 13.65 12.62 -4.51
C LYS A 32 13.69 14.12 -4.75
N THR A 33 13.06 14.61 -5.80
CA THR A 33 13.06 16.04 -6.12
C THR A 33 11.79 16.74 -5.70
N ARG A 34 10.85 16.04 -5.09
CA ARG A 34 9.60 16.65 -4.65
C ARG A 34 9.79 17.29 -3.28
N ASN A 35 9.11 18.41 -3.09
CA ASN A 35 9.21 19.14 -1.83
C ASN A 35 8.32 18.60 -0.71
N SER A 36 7.40 17.73 -1.04
CA SER A 36 6.51 17.14 -0.06
C SER A 36 7.11 15.88 0.53
N LYS A 37 6.66 15.53 1.73
CA LYS A 37 7.04 14.27 2.34
C LYS A 37 6.33 13.13 1.66
N LEU A 38 6.97 11.99 1.63
CA LEU A 38 6.35 10.76 1.13
C LEU A 38 5.72 10.01 2.29
N LEU A 39 4.44 9.71 2.16
CA LEU A 39 3.71 8.88 3.11
C LEU A 39 3.39 7.55 2.45
N LEU A 40 3.91 6.46 3.00
CA LEU A 40 3.54 5.12 2.56
C LEU A 40 2.30 4.71 3.34
N LEU A 41 1.23 4.46 2.64
CA LEU A 41 -0.03 4.03 3.25
C LEU A 41 -0.28 2.57 2.91
N GLY A 42 -0.09 1.71 3.88
CA GLY A 42 -0.32 0.28 3.72
C GLY A 42 -1.76 -0.09 4.01
N ILE A 43 -2.31 -0.97 3.21
CA ILE A 43 -3.67 -1.47 3.43
C ILE A 43 -3.54 -2.82 4.13
N LEU A 44 -4.00 -2.85 5.37
CA LEU A 44 -3.90 -4.04 6.21
C LEU A 44 -4.83 -5.15 5.68
N LYS A 45 -4.48 -6.36 5.87
CA LYS A 45 -3.26 -6.85 6.56
C LYS A 45 -2.20 -7.33 5.58
N GLY A 46 -2.59 -7.67 4.36
CA GLY A 46 -1.72 -8.34 3.41
C GLY A 46 -0.48 -7.54 3.03
N SER A 47 -0.56 -6.22 3.11
CA SER A 47 0.54 -5.36 2.72
C SER A 47 1.67 -5.26 3.73
N VAL A 48 1.52 -5.83 4.93
CA VAL A 48 2.46 -5.57 6.03
C VAL A 48 3.89 -5.96 5.68
N VAL A 49 4.09 -7.16 5.15
CA VAL A 49 5.44 -7.64 4.84
C VAL A 49 6.04 -6.84 3.69
N PHE A 50 5.26 -6.62 2.64
CA PHE A 50 5.71 -5.84 1.49
C PHE A 50 6.06 -4.40 1.90
N MET A 51 5.23 -3.80 2.72
CA MET A 51 5.46 -2.46 3.26
C MET A 51 6.80 -2.39 4.01
N GLY A 52 7.05 -3.38 4.87
CA GLY A 52 8.30 -3.45 5.62
C GLY A 52 9.51 -3.60 4.70
N ASP A 53 9.40 -4.39 3.67
CA ASP A 53 10.48 -4.56 2.71
C ASP A 53 10.74 -3.28 1.92
N LEU A 54 9.69 -2.62 1.46
CA LEU A 54 9.83 -1.36 0.73
C LEU A 54 10.51 -0.30 1.57
N MET A 55 10.07 -0.12 2.81
CA MET A 55 10.59 0.97 3.63
C MET A 55 12.06 0.80 3.97
N LYS A 56 12.57 -0.42 3.94
CA LYS A 56 14.00 -0.67 4.16
C LYS A 56 14.86 -0.25 2.98
N HIS A 57 14.29 -0.17 1.80
CA HIS A 57 15.05 0.05 0.57
C HIS A 57 14.78 1.40 -0.10
N ILE A 58 13.81 2.15 0.40
CA ILE A 58 13.56 3.50 -0.11
C ILE A 58 14.51 4.46 0.57
N ASP A 59 15.33 5.13 -0.21
CA ASP A 59 16.36 6.05 0.31
C ASP A 59 15.84 7.47 0.36
N LEU A 60 14.79 7.69 1.13
CA LEU A 60 14.16 8.99 1.34
C LEU A 60 13.56 9.03 2.74
N PRO A 61 13.51 10.22 3.36
CA PRO A 61 12.69 10.37 4.56
C PRO A 61 11.25 10.09 4.21
N LEU A 62 10.59 9.28 5.02
CA LEU A 62 9.19 8.94 4.76
C LEU A 62 8.44 8.74 6.07
N GLU A 63 7.12 8.86 5.96
CA GLU A 63 6.20 8.49 7.03
C GLU A 63 5.48 7.23 6.60
N ILE A 64 4.98 6.49 7.56
CA ILE A 64 4.17 5.30 7.28
C ILE A 64 2.86 5.40 8.03
N ASP A 65 1.83 4.85 7.44
CA ASP A 65 0.53 4.73 8.08
C ASP A 65 -0.18 3.52 7.48
N PHE A 66 -1.24 3.12 8.13
CA PHE A 66 -2.03 1.97 7.69
C PHE A 66 -3.50 2.30 7.74
N MET A 67 -4.23 1.74 6.81
CA MET A 67 -5.70 1.74 6.84
C MET A 67 -6.18 0.31 6.75
N LYS A 68 -7.32 0.06 7.32
CA LYS A 68 -7.99 -1.23 7.19
C LYS A 68 -9.40 -0.99 6.68
N VAL A 69 -9.71 -1.63 5.59
CA VAL A 69 -11.00 -1.49 4.93
C VAL A 69 -11.59 -2.87 4.67
N SER A 70 -12.91 -2.92 4.60
CA SER A 70 -13.61 -4.13 4.21
C SER A 70 -14.75 -3.75 3.28
N SER A 71 -15.10 -4.67 2.38
CA SER A 71 -16.23 -4.47 1.51
C SER A 71 -17.51 -4.84 2.24
N TYR A 72 -18.53 -4.04 2.06
CA TYR A 72 -19.86 -4.40 2.49
C TYR A 72 -20.46 -5.40 1.51
N GLY A 73 -21.49 -6.07 1.97
CA GLY A 73 -22.24 -6.92 1.09
C GLY A 73 -21.55 -8.21 0.78
N LYS A 74 -20.98 -8.81 1.80
CA LYS A 74 -20.37 -10.11 1.68
C LYS A 74 -21.31 -11.07 1.00
N GLY A 75 -20.88 -11.62 -0.11
CA GLY A 75 -21.70 -12.54 -0.88
C GLY A 75 -22.84 -11.88 -1.64
N THR A 76 -22.99 -10.58 -1.55
CA THR A 76 -24.01 -9.87 -2.30
C THR A 76 -23.36 -9.12 -3.45
N LYS A 77 -24.18 -8.52 -4.25
CA LYS A 77 -23.69 -7.67 -5.30
C LYS A 77 -22.89 -6.54 -4.68
N THR A 78 -21.81 -6.23 -5.31
CA THR A 78 -20.98 -5.16 -4.84
C THR A 78 -21.73 -3.86 -5.02
N SER A 79 -22.06 -3.27 -3.92
CA SER A 79 -22.68 -1.96 -3.91
C SER A 79 -21.65 -0.85 -4.14
N GLY A 80 -20.38 -1.22 -4.13
CA GLY A 80 -19.31 -0.25 -4.16
C GLY A 80 -19.00 0.35 -2.81
N ASN A 81 -19.70 -0.07 -1.78
CA ASN A 81 -19.47 0.46 -0.44
C ASN A 81 -18.27 -0.21 0.20
N VAL A 82 -17.46 0.61 0.85
CA VAL A 82 -16.30 0.17 1.59
C VAL A 82 -16.43 0.70 3.00
N ASN A 83 -16.18 -0.19 3.96
CA ASN A 83 -16.20 0.17 5.36
C ASN A 83 -14.78 0.42 5.84
N ILE A 84 -14.53 1.60 6.38
CA ILE A 84 -13.22 1.93 6.92
C ILE A 84 -13.18 1.49 8.38
N MET A 85 -12.38 0.47 8.66
CA MET A 85 -12.24 -0.10 10.00
C MET A 85 -11.11 0.54 10.77
N LEU A 86 -10.07 0.99 10.08
CA LEU A 86 -8.97 1.74 10.65
C LEU A 86 -8.65 2.86 9.67
N ASP A 87 -8.78 4.08 10.13
CA ASP A 87 -8.55 5.25 9.28
C ASP A 87 -7.11 5.74 9.40
N ILE A 88 -6.73 6.55 8.43
CA ILE A 88 -5.43 7.20 8.43
C ILE A 88 -5.35 8.13 9.65
N TYR A 89 -4.19 8.13 10.29
CA TYR A 89 -4.00 8.89 11.51
C TYR A 89 -3.82 10.38 11.25
N ARG A 90 -3.16 10.70 10.14
CA ARG A 90 -2.78 12.07 9.82
C ARG A 90 -4.00 12.92 9.48
N ASN A 91 -4.09 14.11 10.07
CA ASN A 91 -5.22 15.00 9.84
C ASN A 91 -5.08 15.83 8.57
N ASP A 92 -3.87 16.27 8.27
CA ASP A 92 -3.61 17.11 7.11
C ASP A 92 -2.84 16.33 6.07
N LEU A 93 -3.45 16.12 4.91
CA LEU A 93 -2.85 15.36 3.82
C LEU A 93 -2.31 16.26 2.71
N SER A 94 -2.43 17.58 2.88
CA SER A 94 -2.10 18.50 1.80
C SER A 94 -0.59 18.63 1.55
N ASP A 95 0.24 18.32 2.53
CA ASP A 95 1.68 18.47 2.45
C ASP A 95 2.45 17.17 2.23
N VAL A 96 1.74 16.09 1.98
CA VAL A 96 2.37 14.80 1.72
C VAL A 96 1.95 14.25 0.38
N ASP A 97 2.84 13.46 -0.20
CA ASP A 97 2.52 12.60 -1.33
C ASP A 97 2.21 11.23 -0.76
N ILE A 98 1.06 10.68 -1.10
CA ILE A 98 0.62 9.40 -0.55
C ILE A 98 0.81 8.31 -1.59
N LEU A 99 1.56 7.31 -1.22
CA LEU A 99 1.74 6.11 -2.04
C LEU A 99 1.01 4.96 -1.35
N ILE A 100 -0.02 4.46 -1.99
CA ILE A 100 -0.81 3.35 -1.44
C ILE A 100 -0.09 2.05 -1.74
N VAL A 101 0.12 1.26 -0.69
CA VAL A 101 0.77 -0.04 -0.80
C VAL A 101 -0.26 -1.13 -0.54
N GLU A 102 -0.47 -1.95 -1.55
CA GLU A 102 -1.44 -3.05 -1.51
C GLU A 102 -0.78 -4.30 -2.07
N ASP A 103 -1.04 -5.44 -1.46
CA ASP A 103 -0.41 -6.69 -1.92
C ASP A 103 -1.09 -7.27 -3.17
N ILE A 104 -2.40 -7.20 -3.22
CA ILE A 104 -3.18 -7.74 -4.33
C ILE A 104 -4.23 -6.72 -4.74
N ILE A 105 -4.26 -6.40 -6.02
CA ILE A 105 -5.31 -5.56 -6.59
C ILE A 105 -6.26 -6.49 -7.31
N ASP A 106 -7.44 -6.66 -6.75
CA ASP A 106 -8.44 -7.57 -7.29
C ASP A 106 -9.25 -6.91 -8.41
N SER A 107 -10.18 -6.05 -8.05
CA SER A 107 -10.99 -5.36 -9.04
C SER A 107 -10.64 -3.89 -9.20
N GLY A 108 -9.81 -3.36 -8.34
CA GLY A 108 -9.48 -1.95 -8.31
C GLY A 108 -10.50 -1.08 -7.61
N ARG A 109 -11.62 -1.62 -7.18
CA ARG A 109 -12.66 -0.82 -6.53
C ARG A 109 -12.21 -0.24 -5.21
N THR A 110 -11.52 -1.03 -4.42
CA THR A 110 -11.01 -0.58 -3.12
C THR A 110 -10.02 0.55 -3.32
N LEU A 111 -9.11 0.41 -4.27
CA LEU A 111 -8.13 1.46 -4.55
C LEU A 111 -8.79 2.72 -5.07
N SER A 112 -9.78 2.57 -5.95
CA SER A 112 -10.52 3.72 -6.46
C SER A 112 -11.24 4.46 -5.34
N TYR A 113 -11.90 3.71 -4.46
CA TYR A 113 -12.56 4.29 -3.29
C TYR A 113 -11.57 5.03 -2.40
N LEU A 114 -10.45 4.40 -2.10
CA LEU A 114 -9.43 4.99 -1.24
C LEU A 114 -8.84 6.24 -1.86
N SER A 115 -8.57 6.22 -3.14
CA SER A 115 -8.05 7.40 -3.83
C SER A 115 -9.01 8.58 -3.71
N ASP A 116 -10.29 8.34 -3.93
CA ASP A 116 -11.31 9.38 -3.81
C ASP A 116 -11.44 9.85 -2.37
N TYR A 117 -11.45 8.92 -1.43
CA TYR A 117 -11.55 9.23 -0.01
C TYR A 117 -10.40 10.14 0.45
N LEU A 118 -9.18 9.79 0.05
CA LEU A 118 -8.02 10.59 0.44
C LEU A 118 -8.05 11.97 -0.20
N LYS A 119 -8.47 12.08 -1.44
CA LYS A 119 -8.60 13.37 -2.11
C LYS A 119 -9.64 14.25 -1.45
N ILE A 120 -10.77 13.69 -1.05
CA ILE A 120 -11.81 14.42 -0.32
C ILE A 120 -11.25 14.94 1.00
N ASN A 121 -10.34 14.19 1.61
CA ASN A 121 -9.72 14.57 2.88
C ASN A 121 -8.43 15.39 2.71
N GLY A 122 -8.20 15.93 1.53
CA GLY A 122 -7.15 16.91 1.31
C GLY A 122 -5.93 16.43 0.55
N ALA A 123 -5.84 15.16 0.19
CA ALA A 123 -4.69 14.66 -0.56
C ALA A 123 -4.65 15.22 -1.98
N ARG A 124 -3.46 15.32 -2.50
CA ARG A 124 -3.22 15.82 -3.87
C ARG A 124 -3.16 14.71 -4.89
#